data_6e4d3246e605b18adef7250f063f9c45
#
_entry.id   6e4d3246e605b18adef7250f063f9c45
#
_cell.length_a   1.000
_cell.length_b   1.000
_cell.length_c   1.000
_cell.angle_alpha   90.00
_cell.angle_beta   90.00
_cell.angle_gamma   90.00
#
_symmetry.space_group_name_H-M   'P 1'
#
loop_
_entity.id
_entity.type
_entity.pdbx_description
1 polymer ?
#
loop_
_entity_poly.entity_id
_entity_poly.type
_entity_poly.pdbx_seq_one_letter_code
_entity_poly.pdbx_strand_id
1 'polypeptide(L)'
;MIAIHQRAARIDGPRHGRGLLQGLIVALCLLCAAAAAPARARWTEAQAWAWYERQPWLVGVNFIPSDAINQLEMWQAATYDPVTIDRELGLAEGAGMNVVRVFLHDLPWQQDAAGFTRRIDDFLAIAARHHIETIFVLFDSCWDPQPRLGPQHPPLPGIHNSGWVQSPGARALVDRRQWPRLQAYVSGVIGAFGHDPRVLAWDLWNEPDNGPGSAYARTDAKDKNRYVAALLPQVYAWARAADPVQPLTSGLYKDDDDWSPQGLSAFERMQVEQSDVVSFHNYQWPEDFERHVRWLQQQHRPLLCTEYMARTVGSTIDGTLPVAQRYHVAAISWGLVDGKTQTRLPWDSWDHPYIRSEPPIWHHDLFHADGTPYRQREIDLLRELTGRGAR
;
A
#
# COMPACT_ATOMS: atom_id res chain seq x y z
N MET A 1 58.83 73.36 12.54
CA MET A 1 60.19 73.60 11.98
C MET A 1 60.30 72.79 10.69
N ILE A 2 60.46 73.51 9.55
CA ILE A 2 61.10 73.11 8.27
C ILE A 2 60.34 72.03 7.50
N ALA A 3 59.50 72.27 6.49
CA ALA A 3 59.63 72.92 5.17
C ALA A 3 60.72 72.29 4.29
N ILE A 4 60.32 71.84 3.08
CA ILE A 4 60.88 72.05 1.73
C ILE A 4 60.38 70.95 0.77
N HIS A 5 59.50 71.30 -0.14
CA HIS A 5 59.64 71.71 -1.55
C HIS A 5 60.34 70.73 -2.47
N GLN A 6 59.74 70.38 -3.52
CA GLN A 6 59.64 70.68 -4.96
C GLN A 6 59.86 69.41 -5.77
N ARG A 7 59.44 69.15 -6.98
CA ARG A 7 58.85 69.92 -8.11
C ARG A 7 58.33 68.98 -9.14
N ALA A 8 57.39 69.42 -9.91
CA ALA A 8 56.81 68.77 -11.07
C ALA A 8 57.77 68.57 -12.27
N ALA A 9 57.53 67.67 -13.10
CA ALA A 9 57.83 67.74 -14.55
C ALA A 9 56.74 66.97 -15.36
N ARG A 10 56.03 67.80 -16.17
CA ARG A 10 55.18 67.29 -17.27
C ARG A 10 56.09 66.89 -18.42
N ILE A 11 55.73 65.79 -19.13
CA ILE A 11 56.04 65.60 -20.56
C ILE A 11 54.80 65.03 -21.23
N ASP A 12 54.35 65.72 -22.30
CA ASP A 12 53.23 65.42 -23.18
C ASP A 12 53.51 64.36 -24.22
N GLY A 13 52.45 63.57 -24.53
CA GLY A 13 51.96 63.04 -25.78
C GLY A 13 52.61 61.84 -26.45
N PRO A 14 51.94 61.14 -27.40
CA PRO A 14 50.72 61.48 -28.10
C PRO A 14 49.65 60.39 -28.17
N ARG A 15 48.48 60.82 -28.58
CA ARG A 15 47.24 60.04 -28.90
C ARG A 15 47.46 58.97 -29.97
N HIS A 16 47.05 57.75 -29.72
CA HIS A 16 46.46 56.87 -30.75
C HIS A 16 45.38 56.03 -30.11
N GLY A 17 44.16 56.25 -30.58
CA GLY A 17 42.95 55.52 -30.18
C GLY A 17 42.98 54.09 -30.78
N ARG A 18 42.46 53.21 -29.99
CA ARG A 18 41.78 51.98 -30.45
C ARG A 18 40.81 51.51 -29.36
N GLY A 19 39.58 51.36 -29.79
CA GLY A 19 38.45 51.03 -28.96
C GLY A 19 38.66 49.70 -28.21
N LEU A 20 38.46 49.73 -26.92
CA LEU A 20 38.25 48.56 -26.12
C LEU A 20 36.77 48.20 -26.21
N LEU A 21 36.56 47.11 -27.00
CA LEU A 21 35.33 46.32 -26.92
C LEU A 21 35.25 45.77 -25.49
N GLN A 22 34.46 46.41 -24.64
CA GLN A 22 34.02 45.78 -23.40
C GLN A 22 33.06 44.65 -23.78
N GLY A 23 33.64 43.45 -23.89
CA GLY A 23 32.89 42.21 -23.98
C GLY A 23 32.09 42.02 -22.68
N LEU A 24 30.82 42.38 -22.71
CA LEU A 24 29.83 42.00 -21.71
C LEU A 24 29.68 40.48 -21.81
N ILE A 25 30.40 39.74 -20.97
CA ILE A 25 30.09 38.32 -20.74
C ILE A 25 28.78 38.31 -19.94
N VAL A 26 27.68 38.33 -20.68
CA VAL A 26 26.39 37.90 -20.15
C VAL A 26 26.53 36.40 -19.93
N ALA A 27 26.86 36.02 -18.70
CA ALA A 27 26.70 34.67 -18.22
C ALA A 27 25.21 34.35 -18.30
N LEU A 28 24.74 33.84 -19.41
CA LEU A 28 23.43 33.26 -19.59
C LEU A 28 23.41 31.98 -18.72
N CYS A 29 23.08 32.14 -17.45
CA CYS A 29 22.65 31.03 -16.62
C CYS A 29 21.38 30.47 -17.27
N LEU A 30 21.55 29.53 -18.17
CA LEU A 30 20.50 28.60 -18.56
C LEU A 30 20.13 27.85 -17.29
N LEU A 31 19.24 28.42 -16.48
CA LEU A 31 18.36 27.67 -15.61
C LEU A 31 17.56 26.76 -16.54
N CYS A 32 18.09 25.58 -16.81
CA CYS A 32 17.27 24.45 -17.21
C CYS A 32 16.32 24.22 -16.03
N ALA A 33 15.22 24.96 -15.98
CA ALA A 33 14.05 24.49 -15.28
C ALA A 33 13.73 23.16 -16.01
N ALA A 34 14.16 22.05 -15.42
CA ALA A 34 13.67 20.76 -15.82
C ALA A 34 12.14 20.88 -15.71
N ALA A 35 11.48 21.05 -16.87
CA ALA A 35 10.04 20.99 -16.91
C ALA A 35 9.68 19.64 -16.29
N ALA A 36 9.03 19.65 -15.13
CA ALA A 36 8.56 18.42 -14.52
C ALA A 36 7.77 17.69 -15.61
N ALA A 37 8.15 16.46 -15.90
CA ALA A 37 7.41 15.65 -16.84
C ALA A 37 5.94 15.69 -16.41
N PRO A 38 4.98 15.80 -17.34
CA PRO A 38 3.58 15.79 -16.97
C PRO A 38 3.30 14.51 -16.18
N ALA A 39 2.59 14.64 -15.06
CA ALA A 39 2.21 13.49 -14.24
C ALA A 39 1.49 12.46 -15.12
N ARG A 40 1.79 11.18 -14.90
CA ARG A 40 1.16 10.07 -15.63
C ARG A 40 -0.36 10.18 -15.54
N ALA A 41 -1.05 10.13 -16.67
CA ALA A 41 -2.50 10.07 -16.67
C ALA A 41 -3.00 8.72 -16.11
N ARG A 42 -4.27 8.67 -15.69
CA ARG A 42 -4.96 7.40 -15.43
C ARG A 42 -4.88 6.53 -16.69
N TRP A 43 -4.66 5.25 -16.53
CA TRP A 43 -4.67 4.33 -17.66
C TRP A 43 -6.00 4.33 -18.38
N THR A 44 -5.97 4.20 -19.69
CA THR A 44 -7.15 3.88 -20.48
C THR A 44 -7.64 2.47 -20.13
N GLU A 45 -8.88 2.15 -20.47
CA GLU A 45 -9.43 0.80 -20.34
C GLU A 45 -8.52 -0.23 -21.03
N ALA A 46 -8.12 0.05 -22.27
CA ALA A 46 -7.25 -0.83 -23.04
C ALA A 46 -5.88 -1.07 -22.38
N GLN A 47 -5.28 -0.05 -21.77
CA GLN A 47 -4.01 -0.20 -21.03
C GLN A 47 -4.18 -1.07 -19.79
N ALA A 48 -5.28 -0.89 -19.03
CA ALA A 48 -5.55 -1.67 -17.83
C ALA A 48 -5.76 -3.15 -18.17
N TRP A 49 -6.57 -3.46 -19.20
CA TRP A 49 -6.79 -4.83 -19.65
C TRP A 49 -5.52 -5.44 -20.26
N ALA A 50 -4.78 -4.71 -21.10
CA ALA A 50 -3.51 -5.20 -21.64
C ALA A 50 -2.46 -5.50 -20.57
N TRP A 51 -2.48 -4.81 -19.44
CA TRP A 51 -1.65 -5.14 -18.28
C TRP A 51 -2.16 -6.41 -17.60
N TYR A 52 -3.48 -6.52 -17.33
CA TYR A 52 -4.06 -7.63 -16.58
C TYR A 52 -3.98 -8.96 -17.34
N GLU A 53 -4.19 -8.94 -18.64
CA GLU A 53 -4.12 -10.13 -19.51
C GLU A 53 -2.70 -10.74 -19.60
N ARG A 54 -1.66 -9.98 -19.27
CA ARG A 54 -0.30 -10.51 -19.17
C ARG A 54 -0.02 -11.21 -17.85
N GLN A 55 -0.88 -11.02 -16.85
CA GLN A 55 -0.70 -11.67 -15.55
C GLN A 55 -1.26 -13.10 -15.59
N PRO A 56 -0.64 -14.04 -14.86
CA PRO A 56 -1.36 -15.26 -14.50
C PRO A 56 -2.59 -14.88 -13.68
N TRP A 57 -3.51 -15.79 -13.47
CA TRP A 57 -4.56 -15.55 -12.49
C TRP A 57 -3.94 -15.29 -11.12
N LEU A 58 -4.19 -14.11 -10.57
CA LEU A 58 -3.58 -13.62 -9.33
C LEU A 58 -4.32 -14.20 -8.13
N VAL A 59 -3.64 -15.04 -7.37
CA VAL A 59 -4.14 -15.63 -6.13
C VAL A 59 -3.11 -15.42 -5.04
N GLY A 60 -3.53 -14.91 -3.89
CA GLY A 60 -2.60 -14.58 -2.84
C GLY A 60 -3.21 -14.26 -1.49
N VAL A 61 -2.44 -13.54 -0.70
CA VAL A 61 -2.80 -13.21 0.68
C VAL A 61 -2.30 -11.83 1.08
N ASN A 62 -3.03 -11.17 1.97
CA ASN A 62 -2.52 -10.03 2.72
C ASN A 62 -1.48 -10.56 3.71
N PHE A 63 -0.24 -10.14 3.54
CA PHE A 63 0.89 -10.69 4.27
C PHE A 63 1.40 -9.74 5.35
N ILE A 64 1.52 -10.28 6.54
CA ILE A 64 2.32 -9.77 7.65
C ILE A 64 2.97 -10.99 8.31
N PRO A 65 4.26 -10.96 8.65
CA PRO A 65 4.90 -12.11 9.29
C PRO A 65 4.31 -12.36 10.67
N SER A 66 4.20 -13.62 11.07
CA SER A 66 3.53 -14.04 12.31
C SER A 66 4.15 -13.46 13.58
N ASP A 67 5.39 -13.02 13.53
CA ASP A 67 6.13 -12.37 14.63
C ASP A 67 5.93 -10.85 14.71
N ALA A 68 5.16 -10.24 13.78
CA ALA A 68 4.82 -8.82 13.80
C ALA A 68 3.34 -8.62 14.14
N ILE A 69 3.05 -7.68 15.05
CA ILE A 69 1.67 -7.33 15.44
C ILE A 69 1.04 -6.31 14.48
N ASN A 70 1.88 -5.55 13.78
CA ASN A 70 1.45 -4.49 12.85
C ASN A 70 2.57 -4.11 11.87
N GLN A 71 2.27 -3.18 10.98
CA GLN A 71 3.19 -2.68 9.96
C GLN A 71 4.45 -2.03 10.58
N LEU A 72 4.34 -1.42 11.76
CA LEU A 72 5.50 -0.82 12.43
C LEU A 72 6.47 -1.90 12.91
N GLU A 73 5.98 -2.98 13.54
CA GLU A 73 6.83 -4.08 13.97
C GLU A 73 7.46 -4.80 12.78
N MET A 74 6.71 -5.01 11.70
CA MET A 74 7.25 -5.60 10.47
C MET A 74 8.38 -4.77 9.87
N TRP A 75 8.27 -3.43 9.86
CA TRP A 75 9.16 -2.60 9.05
C TRP A 75 10.23 -1.82 9.81
N GLN A 76 10.23 -1.79 11.15
CA GLN A 76 11.29 -1.15 11.92
C GLN A 76 12.59 -1.97 11.87
N ALA A 77 13.75 -1.29 11.84
CA ALA A 77 15.06 -1.95 11.74
C ALA A 77 15.35 -2.92 12.89
N ALA A 78 14.79 -2.68 14.07
CA ALA A 78 15.02 -3.51 15.25
C ALA A 78 14.20 -4.81 15.27
N THR A 79 13.17 -4.91 14.43
CA THR A 79 12.17 -5.99 14.45
C THR A 79 11.94 -6.64 13.09
N TYR A 80 12.54 -6.12 12.02
CA TYR A 80 12.48 -6.72 10.69
C TYR A 80 13.14 -8.10 10.70
N ASP A 81 12.37 -9.15 10.41
CA ASP A 81 12.83 -10.54 10.40
C ASP A 81 12.72 -11.19 9.03
N PRO A 82 13.80 -11.16 8.22
CA PRO A 82 13.81 -11.79 6.90
C PRO A 82 13.69 -13.32 6.95
N VAL A 83 14.02 -13.96 8.07
CA VAL A 83 13.95 -15.42 8.21
C VAL A 83 12.49 -15.87 8.33
N THR A 84 11.70 -15.20 9.17
CA THR A 84 10.27 -15.47 9.29
C THR A 84 9.55 -15.13 7.98
N ILE A 85 9.88 -14.00 7.34
CA ILE A 85 9.33 -13.61 6.04
C ILE A 85 9.60 -14.69 4.98
N ASP A 86 10.84 -15.17 4.84
CA ASP A 86 11.23 -16.19 3.86
C ASP A 86 10.48 -17.52 4.09
N ARG A 87 10.41 -17.97 5.33
CA ARG A 87 9.68 -19.19 5.69
C ARG A 87 8.20 -19.11 5.32
N GLU A 88 7.55 -17.99 5.63
CA GLU A 88 6.11 -17.85 5.45
C GLU A 88 5.72 -17.57 4.01
N LEU A 89 6.53 -16.84 3.24
CA LEU A 89 6.35 -16.73 1.79
C LEU A 89 6.54 -18.08 1.09
N GLY A 90 7.41 -18.96 1.63
CA GLY A 90 7.50 -20.35 1.18
C GLY A 90 6.22 -21.15 1.40
N LEU A 91 5.47 -20.91 2.49
CA LEU A 91 4.14 -21.51 2.70
C LEU A 91 3.11 -21.00 1.69
N ALA A 92 3.13 -19.69 1.41
CA ALA A 92 2.26 -19.08 0.40
C ALA A 92 2.55 -19.66 -1.00
N GLU A 93 3.81 -19.72 -1.40
CA GLU A 93 4.22 -20.39 -2.65
C GLU A 93 3.78 -21.84 -2.69
N GLY A 94 4.02 -22.59 -1.61
CA GLY A 94 3.62 -23.99 -1.46
C GLY A 94 2.10 -24.20 -1.54
N ALA A 95 1.30 -23.20 -1.21
CA ALA A 95 -0.16 -23.20 -1.38
C ALA A 95 -0.60 -22.82 -2.81
N GLY A 96 0.34 -22.42 -3.69
CA GLY A 96 0.04 -22.01 -5.06
C GLY A 96 -0.22 -20.53 -5.25
N MET A 97 0.05 -19.71 -4.25
CA MET A 97 -0.08 -18.26 -4.34
C MET A 97 1.06 -17.63 -5.15
N ASN A 98 0.77 -16.54 -5.87
CA ASN A 98 1.71 -15.84 -6.73
C ASN A 98 1.74 -14.33 -6.47
N VAL A 99 0.95 -13.84 -5.53
CA VAL A 99 0.93 -12.43 -5.12
C VAL A 99 0.74 -12.30 -3.61
N VAL A 100 1.36 -11.28 -3.03
CA VAL A 100 1.07 -10.82 -1.66
C VAL A 100 0.72 -9.35 -1.68
N ARG A 101 -0.21 -8.94 -0.80
CA ARG A 101 -0.52 -7.55 -0.54
C ARG A 101 0.06 -7.18 0.83
N VAL A 102 0.89 -6.14 0.87
CA VAL A 102 1.72 -5.80 2.04
C VAL A 102 1.57 -4.34 2.40
N PHE A 103 1.30 -4.09 3.67
CA PHE A 103 1.07 -2.75 4.19
C PHE A 103 2.39 -2.09 4.59
N LEU A 104 2.67 -0.92 4.00
CA LEU A 104 3.74 -0.03 4.40
C LEU A 104 3.24 0.97 5.46
N HIS A 105 4.16 1.78 6.01
CA HIS A 105 3.77 2.81 6.96
C HIS A 105 4.70 4.05 6.85
N ASP A 106 4.10 5.24 6.93
CA ASP A 106 4.79 6.51 6.76
C ASP A 106 5.82 6.83 7.86
N LEU A 107 5.62 6.32 9.08
CA LEU A 107 6.52 6.61 10.20
C LEU A 107 7.90 5.94 10.10
N PRO A 108 8.05 4.63 9.79
CA PRO A 108 9.37 4.04 9.56
C PRO A 108 10.13 4.71 8.42
N TRP A 109 9.43 5.10 7.36
CA TRP A 109 10.04 5.87 6.26
C TRP A 109 10.51 7.25 6.73
N GLN A 110 9.70 7.96 7.51
CA GLN A 110 10.08 9.26 8.09
C GLN A 110 11.29 9.13 9.01
N GLN A 111 11.40 8.07 9.78
CA GLN A 111 12.49 7.82 10.70
C GLN A 111 13.82 7.55 9.98
N ASP A 112 13.79 6.66 8.98
CA ASP A 112 14.96 6.20 8.22
C ASP A 112 14.53 5.77 6.80
N ALA A 113 14.34 6.73 5.92
CA ALA A 113 13.91 6.46 4.55
C ALA A 113 14.85 5.50 3.81
N ALA A 114 16.16 5.68 3.96
CA ALA A 114 17.15 4.83 3.29
C ALA A 114 17.12 3.38 3.82
N GLY A 115 17.05 3.21 5.14
CA GLY A 115 16.93 1.89 5.75
C GLY A 115 15.60 1.22 5.44
N PHE A 116 14.51 1.98 5.45
CA PHE A 116 13.19 1.47 5.06
C PHE A 116 13.17 0.99 3.60
N THR A 117 13.74 1.77 2.68
CA THR A 117 13.89 1.37 1.27
C THR A 117 14.71 0.09 1.13
N ARG A 118 15.82 -0.06 1.86
CA ARG A 118 16.60 -1.31 1.85
C ARG A 118 15.80 -2.52 2.35
N ARG A 119 14.98 -2.36 3.39
CA ARG A 119 14.13 -3.45 3.89
C ARG A 119 13.01 -3.83 2.90
N ILE A 120 12.45 -2.86 2.19
CA ILE A 120 11.52 -3.14 1.08
C ILE A 120 12.23 -3.91 -0.04
N ASP A 121 13.44 -3.52 -0.43
CA ASP A 121 14.21 -4.21 -1.46
C ASP A 121 14.56 -5.65 -1.06
N ASP A 122 14.96 -5.85 0.18
CA ASP A 122 15.22 -7.20 0.75
C ASP A 122 13.94 -8.06 0.76
N PHE A 123 12.81 -7.49 1.22
CA PHE A 123 11.51 -8.16 1.15
C PHE A 123 11.14 -8.58 -0.29
N LEU A 124 11.29 -7.67 -1.25
CA LEU A 124 11.02 -7.95 -2.66
C LEU A 124 11.96 -9.04 -3.21
N ALA A 125 13.22 -9.08 -2.78
CA ALA A 125 14.16 -10.13 -3.15
C ALA A 125 13.74 -11.49 -2.56
N ILE A 126 13.23 -11.51 -1.32
CA ILE A 126 12.67 -12.73 -0.72
C ILE A 126 11.42 -13.19 -1.49
N ALA A 127 10.45 -12.30 -1.71
CA ALA A 127 9.21 -12.64 -2.42
C ALA A 127 9.49 -13.18 -3.84
N ALA A 128 10.44 -12.56 -4.55
CA ALA A 128 10.85 -12.99 -5.90
C ALA A 128 11.47 -14.41 -5.90
N ARG A 129 12.20 -14.82 -4.86
CA ARG A 129 12.70 -16.20 -4.74
C ARG A 129 11.58 -17.23 -4.65
N HIS A 130 10.44 -16.83 -4.08
CA HIS A 130 9.21 -17.61 -3.99
C HIS A 130 8.26 -17.41 -5.17
N HIS A 131 8.69 -16.74 -6.24
CA HIS A 131 7.86 -16.46 -7.43
C HIS A 131 6.59 -15.67 -7.09
N ILE A 132 6.67 -14.79 -6.10
CA ILE A 132 5.57 -13.97 -5.59
C ILE A 132 5.84 -12.50 -5.95
N GLU A 133 4.87 -11.86 -6.59
CA GLU A 133 4.87 -10.42 -6.81
C GLU A 133 4.17 -9.70 -5.65
N THR A 134 4.42 -8.41 -5.51
CA THR A 134 3.94 -7.64 -4.34
C THR A 134 3.05 -6.48 -4.74
N ILE A 135 1.88 -6.38 -4.11
CA ILE A 135 1.07 -5.17 -4.08
C ILE A 135 1.38 -4.44 -2.78
N PHE A 136 1.89 -3.20 -2.86
CA PHE A 136 2.11 -2.41 -1.67
C PHE A 136 0.95 -1.49 -1.35
N VAL A 137 0.51 -1.49 -0.08
CA VAL A 137 -0.47 -0.56 0.47
C VAL A 137 0.27 0.58 1.15
N LEU A 138 0.01 1.84 0.74
CA LEU A 138 0.72 2.99 1.28
C LEU A 138 0.07 3.56 2.54
N PHE A 139 -1.25 3.70 2.54
CA PHE A 139 -2.03 4.22 3.66
C PHE A 139 -3.14 3.26 4.07
N ASP A 140 -3.63 3.39 5.29
CA ASP A 140 -4.63 2.51 5.87
C ASP A 140 -5.50 3.27 6.88
N SER A 141 -6.81 3.11 6.79
CA SER A 141 -7.78 3.74 7.70
C SER A 141 -8.22 2.85 8.85
N CYS A 142 -7.71 1.61 8.95
CA CYS A 142 -8.23 0.62 9.90
C CYS A 142 -7.53 0.65 11.26
N TRP A 143 -8.30 0.40 12.31
CA TRP A 143 -7.92 0.16 13.70
C TRP A 143 -7.31 1.37 14.43
N ASP A 144 -6.20 1.21 15.18
CA ASP A 144 -5.68 2.25 16.08
C ASP A 144 -5.19 3.49 15.31
N PRO A 145 -5.82 4.65 15.53
CA PRO A 145 -5.48 5.90 14.85
C PRO A 145 -4.22 6.59 15.41
N GLN A 146 -3.57 6.00 16.41
CA GLN A 146 -2.43 6.62 17.11
C GLN A 146 -1.13 5.82 16.98
N PRO A 147 -0.61 5.58 15.75
CA PRO A 147 0.62 4.82 15.56
C PRO A 147 1.81 5.49 16.25
N ARG A 148 2.71 4.68 16.81
CA ARG A 148 3.93 5.13 17.48
C ARG A 148 5.10 4.23 17.12
N LEU A 149 6.23 4.83 16.74
CA LEU A 149 7.49 4.10 16.56
C LEU A 149 8.01 3.54 17.89
N GLY A 150 8.90 2.56 17.79
CA GLY A 150 9.49 1.85 18.92
C GLY A 150 8.81 0.50 19.18
N PRO A 151 9.08 -0.10 20.35
CA PRO A 151 8.47 -1.38 20.72
C PRO A 151 6.95 -1.30 20.67
N GLN A 152 6.33 -2.26 19.97
CA GLN A 152 4.89 -2.38 19.94
C GLN A 152 4.40 -3.14 21.18
N HIS A 153 3.18 -2.89 21.60
CA HIS A 153 2.59 -3.65 22.72
C HIS A 153 2.30 -5.11 22.29
N PRO A 154 2.30 -6.06 23.20
CA PRO A 154 1.87 -7.40 22.89
C PRO A 154 0.39 -7.42 22.48
N PRO A 155 -0.06 -8.43 21.71
CA PRO A 155 -1.47 -8.55 21.37
C PRO A 155 -2.35 -8.62 22.61
N LEU A 156 -3.51 -8.00 22.58
CA LEU A 156 -4.53 -8.19 23.63
C LEU A 156 -5.01 -9.65 23.55
N PRO A 157 -4.92 -10.41 24.66
CA PRO A 157 -5.25 -11.82 24.61
C PRO A 157 -6.67 -12.08 24.13
N GLY A 158 -6.82 -12.95 23.13
CA GLY A 158 -8.11 -13.35 22.61
C GLY A 158 -8.83 -12.32 21.77
N ILE A 159 -8.17 -11.27 21.28
CA ILE A 159 -8.76 -10.18 20.48
C ILE A 159 -8.11 -10.10 19.10
N HIS A 160 -8.95 -10.17 18.08
CA HIS A 160 -8.58 -10.03 16.67
C HIS A 160 -7.85 -8.72 16.40
N ASN A 161 -6.70 -8.81 15.77
CA ASN A 161 -5.95 -7.69 15.16
C ASN A 161 -5.78 -6.46 16.09
N SER A 162 -5.59 -6.73 17.38
CA SER A 162 -5.65 -5.73 18.45
C SER A 162 -4.47 -4.75 18.49
N GLY A 163 -3.46 -4.94 17.67
CA GLY A 163 -2.29 -4.06 17.58
C GLY A 163 -2.12 -3.38 16.25
N TRP A 164 -3.03 -3.58 15.30
CA TRP A 164 -2.96 -2.96 13.98
C TRP A 164 -3.14 -1.44 14.06
N VAL A 165 -2.43 -0.68 13.24
CA VAL A 165 -2.38 0.79 13.33
C VAL A 165 -2.66 1.45 11.99
N GLN A 166 -3.29 2.62 12.02
CA GLN A 166 -3.55 3.42 10.83
C GLN A 166 -2.28 4.09 10.29
N SER A 167 -2.23 4.25 8.97
CA SER A 167 -1.26 5.10 8.26
C SER A 167 -2.01 5.97 7.23
N PRO A 168 -1.90 7.31 7.28
CA PRO A 168 -1.30 8.08 8.36
C PRO A 168 -2.17 8.02 9.61
N GLY A 169 -1.56 8.14 10.78
CA GLY A 169 -2.33 8.26 12.02
C GLY A 169 -3.20 9.52 12.04
N ALA A 170 -4.24 9.53 12.88
CA ALA A 170 -5.25 10.60 12.94
C ALA A 170 -4.66 12.00 13.04
N ARG A 171 -3.57 12.18 13.80
CA ARG A 171 -2.91 13.49 13.93
C ARG A 171 -2.33 13.98 12.60
N ALA A 172 -1.67 13.11 11.85
CA ALA A 172 -1.07 13.46 10.57
C ALA A 172 -2.13 13.66 9.49
N LEU A 173 -3.23 12.91 9.57
CA LEU A 173 -4.36 13.04 8.67
C LEU A 173 -5.01 14.43 8.78
N VAL A 174 -5.32 14.91 10.01
CA VAL A 174 -6.04 16.17 10.20
C VAL A 174 -5.15 17.40 10.09
N ASP A 175 -3.86 17.31 10.38
CA ASP A 175 -2.91 18.42 10.30
C ASP A 175 -2.31 18.54 8.90
N ARG A 176 -2.89 19.41 8.08
CA ARG A 176 -2.42 19.64 6.70
C ARG A 176 -0.94 20.06 6.60
N ARG A 177 -0.33 20.54 7.66
CA ARG A 177 1.11 20.85 7.70
C ARG A 177 1.97 19.59 7.64
N GLN A 178 1.38 18.42 7.94
CA GLN A 178 2.03 17.11 7.80
C GLN A 178 1.96 16.55 6.35
N TRP A 179 1.06 17.06 5.51
CA TRP A 179 0.85 16.51 4.17
C TRP A 179 2.09 16.59 3.26
N PRO A 180 2.95 17.62 3.31
CA PRO A 180 4.23 17.58 2.57
C PRO A 180 5.12 16.41 2.97
N ARG A 181 5.11 15.98 4.23
CA ARG A 181 5.83 14.77 4.68
C ARG A 181 5.21 13.50 4.12
N LEU A 182 3.87 13.42 4.09
CA LEU A 182 3.15 12.30 3.48
C LEU A 182 3.41 12.24 1.96
N GLN A 183 3.44 13.39 1.29
CA GLN A 183 3.85 13.48 -0.11
C GLN A 183 5.27 12.95 -0.32
N ALA A 184 6.21 13.34 0.52
CA ALA A 184 7.60 12.88 0.43
C ALA A 184 7.69 11.35 0.61
N TYR A 185 6.89 10.77 1.52
CA TYR A 185 6.78 9.32 1.69
C TYR A 185 6.26 8.64 0.42
N VAL A 186 5.09 9.05 -0.09
CA VAL A 186 4.48 8.47 -1.29
C VAL A 186 5.42 8.57 -2.49
N SER A 187 5.94 9.77 -2.74
CA SER A 187 6.85 10.02 -3.88
C SER A 187 8.18 9.30 -3.72
N GLY A 188 8.70 9.19 -2.50
CA GLY A 188 9.96 8.53 -2.23
C GLY A 188 9.89 7.01 -2.40
N VAL A 189 8.82 6.38 -1.90
CA VAL A 189 8.61 4.93 -2.04
C VAL A 189 8.32 4.56 -3.49
N ILE A 190 7.35 5.23 -4.12
CA ILE A 190 7.04 4.96 -5.54
C ILE A 190 8.23 5.33 -6.44
N GLY A 191 8.93 6.43 -6.17
CA GLY A 191 10.13 6.81 -6.93
C GLY A 191 11.25 5.77 -6.86
N ALA A 192 11.36 5.04 -5.74
CA ALA A 192 12.36 3.98 -5.60
C ALA A 192 11.98 2.68 -6.34
N PHE A 193 10.67 2.34 -6.37
CA PHE A 193 10.21 1.03 -6.86
C PHE A 193 9.18 1.11 -7.99
N GLY A 194 8.85 2.30 -8.49
CA GLY A 194 7.86 2.50 -9.55
C GLY A 194 8.23 1.88 -10.90
N HIS A 195 9.46 1.42 -11.08
CA HIS A 195 9.93 0.68 -12.26
C HIS A 195 10.46 -0.71 -11.90
N ASP A 196 10.26 -1.17 -10.66
CA ASP A 196 10.70 -2.49 -10.23
C ASP A 196 9.67 -3.56 -10.66
N PRO A 197 10.08 -4.58 -11.44
CA PRO A 197 9.17 -5.60 -11.94
C PRO A 197 8.66 -6.55 -10.83
N ARG A 198 9.22 -6.52 -9.63
CA ARG A 198 8.76 -7.30 -8.47
C ARG A 198 7.52 -6.69 -7.81
N VAL A 199 7.25 -5.40 -8.10
CA VAL A 199 6.05 -4.69 -7.63
C VAL A 199 4.96 -4.83 -8.69
N LEU A 200 3.86 -5.47 -8.32
CA LEU A 200 2.72 -5.71 -9.20
C LEU A 200 1.82 -4.49 -9.34
N ALA A 201 1.48 -3.85 -8.22
CA ALA A 201 0.56 -2.71 -8.16
C ALA A 201 0.80 -1.85 -6.90
N TRP A 202 0.27 -0.65 -6.92
CA TRP A 202 0.24 0.28 -5.79
C TRP A 202 -1.19 0.47 -5.30
N ASP A 203 -1.50 -0.01 -4.11
CA ASP A 203 -2.73 0.30 -3.39
C ASP A 203 -2.48 1.54 -2.52
N LEU A 204 -3.02 2.66 -2.95
CA LEU A 204 -2.69 3.95 -2.35
C LEU A 204 -3.31 4.14 -0.98
N TRP A 205 -4.43 3.45 -0.72
CA TRP A 205 -5.12 3.54 0.56
C TRP A 205 -6.07 2.36 0.78
N ASN A 206 -5.85 1.64 1.86
CA ASN A 206 -6.75 0.59 2.32
C ASN A 206 -7.99 1.18 2.98
N GLU A 207 -9.17 0.79 2.49
CA GLU A 207 -10.47 1.14 3.08
C GLU A 207 -10.54 2.61 3.56
N PRO A 208 -10.34 3.58 2.66
CA PRO A 208 -10.10 4.97 3.06
C PRO A 208 -11.26 5.59 3.85
N ASP A 209 -12.49 5.15 3.62
CA ASP A 209 -13.71 5.59 4.31
C ASP A 209 -14.19 4.65 5.42
N ASN A 210 -13.42 3.61 5.74
CA ASN A 210 -13.74 2.74 6.88
C ASN A 210 -13.80 3.53 8.17
N GLY A 211 -14.86 3.31 8.94
CA GLY A 211 -15.08 3.93 10.25
C GLY A 211 -14.11 3.42 11.32
N PRO A 212 -14.01 4.12 12.46
CA PRO A 212 -13.04 3.80 13.52
C PRO A 212 -13.35 2.50 14.29
N GLY A 213 -14.45 1.83 14.02
CA GLY A 213 -14.95 0.75 14.88
C GLY A 213 -15.29 1.23 16.31
N SER A 214 -15.94 0.40 17.10
CA SER A 214 -16.34 0.76 18.48
C SER A 214 -15.13 1.00 19.40
N ALA A 215 -14.07 0.22 19.23
CA ALA A 215 -12.86 0.25 20.06
C ALA A 215 -12.11 1.60 20.00
N TYR A 216 -12.07 2.22 18.84
CA TYR A 216 -11.29 3.44 18.59
C TYR A 216 -12.13 4.69 18.30
N ALA A 217 -13.46 4.60 18.38
CA ALA A 217 -14.39 5.70 18.06
C ALA A 217 -14.11 7.02 18.84
N ARG A 218 -13.54 6.92 20.04
CA ARG A 218 -13.22 8.09 20.88
C ARG A 218 -11.83 8.69 20.59
N THR A 219 -10.94 7.97 19.94
CA THR A 219 -9.55 8.34 19.72
C THR A 219 -9.24 8.63 18.27
N ASP A 220 -10.11 8.21 17.36
CA ASP A 220 -9.98 8.50 15.93
C ASP A 220 -10.32 9.98 15.62
N ALA A 221 -9.92 10.42 14.44
CA ALA A 221 -10.19 11.77 13.97
C ALA A 221 -11.69 12.01 13.84
N LYS A 222 -12.18 13.11 14.46
CA LYS A 222 -13.53 13.56 14.18
C LYS A 222 -13.64 13.92 12.69
N ASP A 223 -14.74 13.52 12.07
CA ASP A 223 -14.98 13.73 10.64
C ASP A 223 -13.86 13.16 9.74
N LYS A 224 -13.26 12.02 10.13
CA LYS A 224 -12.17 11.35 9.43
C LYS A 224 -12.37 11.32 7.91
N ASN A 225 -13.55 10.88 7.47
CA ASN A 225 -13.89 10.74 6.05
C ASN A 225 -13.74 12.05 5.27
N ARG A 226 -13.99 13.21 5.92
CA ARG A 226 -13.76 14.53 5.29
C ARG A 226 -12.29 14.78 4.99
N TYR A 227 -11.39 14.38 5.89
CA TYR A 227 -9.94 14.56 5.70
C TYR A 227 -9.40 13.56 4.70
N VAL A 228 -9.87 12.33 4.75
CA VAL A 228 -9.50 11.29 3.78
C VAL A 228 -9.97 11.67 2.38
N ALA A 229 -11.23 12.12 2.23
CA ALA A 229 -11.76 12.62 0.94
C ALA A 229 -10.97 13.81 0.36
N ALA A 230 -10.34 14.62 1.23
CA ALA A 230 -9.49 15.72 0.79
C ALA A 230 -8.05 15.27 0.46
N LEU A 231 -7.54 14.24 1.13
CA LEU A 231 -6.15 13.78 0.99
C LEU A 231 -5.98 12.75 -0.12
N LEU A 232 -6.90 11.78 -0.26
CA LEU A 232 -6.75 10.69 -1.23
C LEU A 232 -6.55 11.16 -2.68
N PRO A 233 -7.26 12.19 -3.20
CA PRO A 233 -6.97 12.73 -4.53
C PRO A 233 -5.54 13.30 -4.65
N GLN A 234 -4.99 13.86 -3.57
CA GLN A 234 -3.60 14.32 -3.55
C GLN A 234 -2.63 13.13 -3.59
N VAL A 235 -2.94 12.05 -2.87
CA VAL A 235 -2.13 10.82 -2.89
C VAL A 235 -2.06 10.25 -4.30
N TYR A 236 -3.18 10.17 -5.02
CA TYR A 236 -3.18 9.80 -6.44
C TYR A 236 -2.32 10.74 -7.30
N ALA A 237 -2.42 12.05 -7.09
CA ALA A 237 -1.62 13.02 -7.83
C ALA A 237 -0.11 12.85 -7.54
N TRP A 238 0.27 12.65 -6.29
CA TRP A 238 1.66 12.41 -5.90
C TRP A 238 2.20 11.09 -6.47
N ALA A 239 1.41 10.03 -6.41
CA ALA A 239 1.76 8.73 -6.98
C ALA A 239 1.96 8.83 -8.50
N ARG A 240 1.04 9.52 -9.22
CA ARG A 240 1.18 9.74 -10.67
C ARG A 240 2.38 10.62 -11.03
N ALA A 241 2.72 11.60 -10.20
CA ALA A 241 3.90 12.44 -10.39
C ALA A 241 5.22 11.66 -10.24
N ALA A 242 5.22 10.57 -9.49
CA ALA A 242 6.36 9.64 -9.39
C ALA A 242 6.47 8.67 -10.59
N ASP A 243 5.52 8.72 -11.52
CA ASP A 243 5.49 8.01 -12.81
C ASP A 243 5.75 6.49 -12.74
N PRO A 244 5.01 5.73 -11.90
CA PRO A 244 5.19 4.29 -11.85
C PRO A 244 4.67 3.60 -13.12
N VAL A 245 5.29 2.49 -13.51
CA VAL A 245 4.82 1.64 -14.62
C VAL A 245 3.72 0.66 -14.16
N GLN A 246 3.51 0.50 -12.87
CA GLN A 246 2.48 -0.35 -12.29
C GLN A 246 1.16 0.40 -12.18
N PRO A 247 0.01 -0.30 -12.10
CA PRO A 247 -1.29 0.32 -11.89
C PRO A 247 -1.43 0.86 -10.47
N LEU A 248 -2.24 1.93 -10.36
CA LEU A 248 -2.66 2.54 -9.09
C LEU A 248 -4.09 2.14 -8.77
N THR A 249 -4.37 1.87 -7.52
CA THR A 249 -5.72 1.59 -6.99
C THR A 249 -5.88 2.10 -5.57
N SER A 250 -7.07 1.97 -4.99
CA SER A 250 -7.33 2.08 -3.56
C SER A 250 -8.40 1.07 -3.16
N GLY A 251 -8.23 0.43 -2.00
CA GLY A 251 -9.11 -0.64 -1.53
C GLY A 251 -10.52 -0.16 -1.23
N LEU A 252 -11.43 -0.38 -2.19
CA LEU A 252 -12.84 -0.04 -2.03
C LEU A 252 -13.51 -0.97 -1.03
N TYR A 253 -14.15 -0.40 -0.03
CA TYR A 253 -14.95 -1.10 0.97
C TYR A 253 -16.35 -0.49 1.06
N LYS A 254 -17.37 -1.32 1.29
CA LYS A 254 -18.75 -0.90 1.51
C LYS A 254 -19.44 -1.79 2.52
N ASP A 255 -20.15 -1.17 3.46
CA ASP A 255 -21.00 -1.86 4.44
C ASP A 255 -22.37 -2.24 3.87
N ASP A 256 -22.84 -1.54 2.83
CA ASP A 256 -24.13 -1.82 2.21
C ASP A 256 -24.02 -2.75 1.00
N ASP A 257 -25.15 -3.32 0.58
CA ASP A 257 -25.22 -4.33 -0.46
C ASP A 257 -25.32 -3.78 -1.88
N ASP A 258 -25.46 -2.45 -2.07
CA ASP A 258 -25.60 -1.87 -3.40
C ASP A 258 -24.24 -1.40 -3.96
N TRP A 259 -23.56 -2.31 -4.63
CA TRP A 259 -22.30 -2.07 -5.33
C TRP A 259 -22.49 -1.71 -6.80
N SER A 260 -23.73 -1.46 -7.24
CA SER A 260 -24.00 -0.99 -8.60
C SER A 260 -23.35 0.39 -8.82
N PRO A 261 -23.14 0.81 -10.08
CA PRO A 261 -22.63 2.15 -10.36
C PRO A 261 -23.48 3.29 -9.76
N GLN A 262 -24.77 3.05 -9.57
CA GLN A 262 -25.72 3.98 -8.94
C GLN A 262 -25.62 3.98 -7.42
N GLY A 263 -25.30 2.84 -6.82
CA GLY A 263 -25.13 2.66 -5.38
C GLY A 263 -23.81 3.24 -4.83
N LEU A 264 -22.84 3.52 -5.69
CA LEU A 264 -21.58 4.12 -5.25
C LEU A 264 -21.81 5.56 -4.77
N SER A 265 -21.35 5.89 -3.57
CA SER A 265 -21.26 7.24 -3.06
C SER A 265 -20.34 8.11 -3.94
N ALA A 266 -20.35 9.42 -3.75
CA ALA A 266 -19.45 10.31 -4.48
C ALA A 266 -17.96 9.99 -4.18
N PHE A 267 -17.66 9.54 -2.96
CA PHE A 267 -16.30 9.19 -2.55
C PHE A 267 -15.84 7.86 -3.15
N GLU A 268 -16.65 6.81 -3.09
CA GLU A 268 -16.38 5.51 -3.71
C GLU A 268 -16.24 5.63 -5.23
N ARG A 269 -17.10 6.43 -5.86
CA ARG A 269 -17.01 6.74 -7.29
C ARG A 269 -15.67 7.41 -7.64
N MET A 270 -15.22 8.37 -6.83
CA MET A 270 -13.91 9.02 -7.00
C MET A 270 -12.77 8.00 -6.90
N GLN A 271 -12.82 7.04 -5.97
CA GLN A 271 -11.83 5.97 -5.88
C GLN A 271 -11.77 5.15 -7.17
N VAL A 272 -12.91 4.71 -7.68
CA VAL A 272 -13.02 3.96 -8.94
C VAL A 272 -12.52 4.79 -10.13
N GLU A 273 -12.93 6.05 -10.21
CA GLU A 273 -12.56 6.95 -11.32
C GLU A 273 -11.07 7.33 -11.31
N GLN A 274 -10.41 7.31 -10.16
CA GLN A 274 -8.98 7.56 -10.05
C GLN A 274 -8.13 6.30 -10.27
N SER A 275 -8.68 5.12 -10.08
CA SER A 275 -7.96 3.85 -10.15
C SER A 275 -7.70 3.39 -11.59
N ASP A 276 -6.53 2.84 -11.84
CA ASP A 276 -6.19 2.20 -13.13
C ASP A 276 -6.86 0.83 -13.22
N VAL A 277 -6.89 0.09 -12.12
CA VAL A 277 -7.61 -1.17 -11.90
C VAL A 277 -8.46 -1.02 -10.64
N VAL A 278 -9.55 -1.74 -10.51
CA VAL A 278 -10.45 -1.61 -9.34
C VAL A 278 -10.12 -2.69 -8.33
N SER A 279 -9.59 -2.30 -7.18
CA SER A 279 -9.49 -3.19 -6.02
C SER A 279 -10.69 -3.00 -5.09
N PHE A 280 -11.13 -4.09 -4.49
CA PHE A 280 -12.29 -4.09 -3.59
C PHE A 280 -12.16 -5.20 -2.55
N HIS A 281 -12.91 -5.06 -1.45
CA HIS A 281 -13.00 -6.04 -0.37
C HIS A 281 -14.37 -6.66 -0.33
N ASN A 282 -14.45 -7.96 -0.08
CA ASN A 282 -15.72 -8.65 0.04
C ASN A 282 -15.62 -9.84 0.98
N TYR A 283 -16.26 -9.75 2.13
CA TYR A 283 -16.32 -10.81 3.13
C TYR A 283 -17.70 -11.48 3.22
N GLN A 284 -18.54 -11.30 2.19
CA GLN A 284 -19.89 -11.85 2.15
C GLN A 284 -19.91 -13.26 1.55
N TRP A 285 -21.10 -13.84 1.49
CA TRP A 285 -21.33 -15.15 0.89
C TRP A 285 -20.95 -15.18 -0.60
N PRO A 286 -20.61 -16.34 -1.16
CA PRO A 286 -20.19 -16.45 -2.56
C PRO A 286 -21.19 -15.88 -3.57
N GLU A 287 -22.48 -15.97 -3.31
CA GLU A 287 -23.55 -15.44 -4.17
C GLU A 287 -23.54 -13.91 -4.17
N ASP A 288 -23.27 -13.29 -3.03
CA ASP A 288 -23.13 -11.85 -2.90
C ASP A 288 -21.84 -11.37 -3.54
N PHE A 289 -20.74 -12.10 -3.33
CA PHE A 289 -19.49 -11.86 -4.02
C PHE A 289 -19.67 -11.86 -5.55
N GLU A 290 -20.35 -12.88 -6.10
CA GLU A 290 -20.63 -12.95 -7.54
C GLU A 290 -21.47 -11.77 -8.02
N ARG A 291 -22.48 -11.35 -7.24
CA ARG A 291 -23.33 -10.20 -7.54
C ARG A 291 -22.49 -8.90 -7.58
N HIS A 292 -21.62 -8.69 -6.60
CA HIS A 292 -20.76 -7.51 -6.53
C HIS A 292 -19.74 -7.48 -7.69
N VAL A 293 -19.14 -8.61 -8.02
CA VAL A 293 -18.27 -8.74 -9.19
C VAL A 293 -18.98 -8.30 -10.46
N ARG A 294 -20.21 -8.78 -10.70
CA ARG A 294 -21.00 -8.38 -11.89
C ARG A 294 -21.31 -6.88 -11.94
N TRP A 295 -21.54 -6.26 -10.79
CA TRP A 295 -21.74 -4.81 -10.72
C TRP A 295 -20.45 -4.05 -11.00
N LEU A 296 -19.34 -4.46 -10.39
CA LEU A 296 -18.05 -3.80 -10.58
C LEU A 296 -17.49 -3.98 -12.00
N GLN A 297 -17.82 -5.07 -12.70
CA GLN A 297 -17.47 -5.26 -14.12
C GLN A 297 -18.04 -4.16 -15.02
N GLN A 298 -19.12 -3.47 -14.63
CA GLN A 298 -19.68 -2.32 -15.35
C GLN A 298 -18.75 -1.10 -15.33
N GLN A 299 -17.71 -1.11 -14.51
CA GLN A 299 -16.66 -0.09 -14.51
C GLN A 299 -15.64 -0.27 -15.66
N HIS A 300 -15.73 -1.36 -16.41
CA HIS A 300 -14.85 -1.69 -17.53
C HIS A 300 -13.36 -1.70 -17.17
N ARG A 301 -13.03 -2.21 -15.98
CA ARG A 301 -11.67 -2.32 -15.45
C ARG A 301 -11.40 -3.72 -14.93
N PRO A 302 -10.14 -4.19 -14.97
CA PRO A 302 -9.75 -5.38 -14.22
C PRO A 302 -10.12 -5.26 -12.75
N LEU A 303 -10.59 -6.35 -12.15
CA LEU A 303 -11.02 -6.41 -10.78
C LEU A 303 -10.02 -7.21 -9.93
N LEU A 304 -9.63 -6.64 -8.80
CA LEU A 304 -8.80 -7.27 -7.79
C LEU A 304 -9.56 -7.31 -6.47
N CYS A 305 -10.06 -8.48 -6.07
CA CYS A 305 -10.56 -8.65 -4.72
C CYS A 305 -9.36 -8.76 -3.78
N THR A 306 -9.00 -7.64 -3.18
CA THR A 306 -7.80 -7.51 -2.35
C THR A 306 -7.99 -7.93 -0.90
N GLU A 307 -9.23 -8.23 -0.52
CA GLU A 307 -9.55 -8.90 0.74
C GLU A 307 -10.81 -9.76 0.61
N TYR A 308 -10.69 -11.01 0.98
CA TYR A 308 -11.78 -11.94 1.19
C TYR A 308 -11.36 -13.01 2.20
N MET A 309 -12.23 -13.96 2.46
CA MET A 309 -12.03 -15.09 3.36
C MET A 309 -12.11 -14.68 4.84
N ALA A 310 -13.33 -14.79 5.34
CA ALA A 310 -13.71 -14.67 6.75
C ALA A 310 -14.71 -15.79 7.05
N ARG A 311 -14.21 -16.96 7.45
CA ARG A 311 -15.01 -18.20 7.53
C ARG A 311 -16.25 -18.08 8.41
N THR A 312 -16.18 -17.32 9.50
CA THR A 312 -17.28 -17.18 10.45
C THR A 312 -18.48 -16.38 9.92
N VAL A 313 -18.27 -15.63 8.82
CA VAL A 313 -19.35 -14.85 8.18
C VAL A 313 -19.68 -15.34 6.77
N GLY A 314 -19.14 -16.51 6.36
CA GLY A 314 -19.55 -17.18 5.13
C GLY A 314 -18.65 -16.98 3.92
N SER A 315 -17.67 -16.05 3.98
CA SER A 315 -16.64 -15.90 2.95
C SER A 315 -15.55 -16.94 3.16
N THR A 316 -15.51 -17.96 2.30
CA THR A 316 -14.60 -19.11 2.45
C THR A 316 -13.78 -19.35 1.18
N ILE A 317 -12.66 -20.05 1.31
CA ILE A 317 -11.83 -20.45 0.15
C ILE A 317 -12.65 -21.27 -0.85
N ASP A 318 -13.35 -22.29 -0.37
CA ASP A 318 -14.11 -23.21 -1.23
C ASP A 318 -15.38 -22.59 -1.84
N GLY A 319 -15.92 -21.54 -1.22
CA GLY A 319 -17.05 -20.82 -1.77
C GLY A 319 -16.65 -19.71 -2.75
N THR A 320 -15.72 -18.86 -2.34
CA THR A 320 -15.41 -17.61 -3.06
C THR A 320 -14.39 -17.80 -4.19
N LEU A 321 -13.34 -18.63 -3.97
CA LEU A 321 -12.23 -18.76 -4.92
C LEU A 321 -12.65 -19.31 -6.29
N PRO A 322 -13.55 -20.34 -6.40
CA PRO A 322 -14.03 -20.81 -7.70
C PRO A 322 -14.83 -19.74 -8.47
N VAL A 323 -15.54 -18.85 -7.75
CA VAL A 323 -16.26 -17.74 -8.39
C VAL A 323 -15.25 -16.71 -8.90
N ALA A 324 -14.25 -16.35 -8.11
CA ALA A 324 -13.18 -15.42 -8.53
C ALA A 324 -12.45 -15.97 -9.79
N GLN A 325 -12.15 -17.26 -9.84
CA GLN A 325 -11.54 -17.90 -11.02
C GLN A 325 -12.44 -17.78 -12.24
N ARG A 326 -13.73 -18.11 -12.10
CA ARG A 326 -14.71 -18.06 -13.20
C ARG A 326 -14.80 -16.67 -13.84
N TYR A 327 -14.74 -15.61 -13.03
CA TYR A 327 -14.82 -14.23 -13.48
C TYR A 327 -13.46 -13.59 -13.77
N HIS A 328 -12.38 -14.37 -13.64
CA HIS A 328 -11.00 -13.90 -13.78
C HIS A 328 -10.72 -12.68 -12.91
N VAL A 329 -11.15 -12.73 -11.66
CA VAL A 329 -10.90 -11.72 -10.63
C VAL A 329 -9.70 -12.17 -9.80
N ALA A 330 -8.75 -11.28 -9.56
CA ALA A 330 -7.68 -11.54 -8.60
C ALA A 330 -8.28 -11.78 -7.20
N ALA A 331 -7.78 -12.77 -6.46
CA ALA A 331 -8.32 -13.16 -5.17
C ALA A 331 -7.23 -13.21 -4.10
N ILE A 332 -7.23 -12.22 -3.20
CA ILE A 332 -6.22 -12.06 -2.15
C ILE A 332 -6.93 -12.20 -0.80
N SER A 333 -6.68 -13.30 -0.10
CA SER A 333 -7.29 -13.57 1.21
C SER A 333 -6.66 -12.72 2.31
N TRP A 334 -7.34 -12.63 3.46
CA TRP A 334 -6.72 -12.10 4.68
C TRP A 334 -6.21 -13.25 5.54
N GLY A 335 -4.99 -13.09 6.12
CA GLY A 335 -4.39 -14.02 7.08
C GLY A 335 -3.70 -15.23 6.45
N LEU A 336 -2.39 -15.36 6.68
CA LEU A 336 -1.59 -16.49 6.21
C LEU A 336 -1.23 -17.43 7.36
N VAL A 337 -0.46 -16.96 8.31
CA VAL A 337 0.06 -17.73 9.45
C VAL A 337 -0.40 -17.12 10.74
N ASP A 338 -0.96 -17.96 11.63
CA ASP A 338 -1.35 -17.54 12.98
C ASP A 338 -0.16 -16.96 13.75
N GLY A 339 -0.35 -15.75 14.27
CA GLY A 339 0.71 -15.04 14.95
C GLY A 339 0.19 -13.90 15.85
N LYS A 340 1.01 -12.88 16.04
CA LYS A 340 0.71 -11.75 16.92
C LYS A 340 -0.54 -10.95 16.51
N THR A 341 -0.93 -10.97 15.24
CA THR A 341 -2.16 -10.32 14.78
C THR A 341 -3.42 -11.01 15.29
N GLN A 342 -3.34 -12.30 15.64
CA GLN A 342 -4.49 -13.11 16.10
C GLN A 342 -5.67 -13.07 15.11
N THR A 343 -5.42 -13.00 13.82
CA THR A 343 -6.47 -12.89 12.79
C THR A 343 -7.27 -14.18 12.60
N ARG A 344 -6.83 -15.30 13.22
CA ARG A 344 -7.63 -16.51 13.37
C ARG A 344 -8.90 -16.30 14.22
N LEU A 345 -8.90 -15.27 15.08
CA LEU A 345 -10.05 -14.95 15.94
C LEU A 345 -11.09 -14.16 15.15
N PRO A 346 -12.41 -14.39 15.39
CA PRO A 346 -13.47 -13.61 14.76
C PRO A 346 -13.51 -12.16 15.23
N TRP A 347 -14.15 -11.29 14.45
CA TRP A 347 -14.32 -9.87 14.78
C TRP A 347 -15.11 -9.61 16.07
N ASP A 348 -16.05 -10.50 16.43
CA ASP A 348 -16.79 -10.42 17.68
C ASP A 348 -15.93 -10.57 18.94
N SER A 349 -14.66 -10.96 18.77
CA SER A 349 -13.66 -11.01 19.84
C SER A 349 -13.43 -9.65 20.53
N TRP A 350 -13.74 -8.56 19.86
CA TRP A 350 -13.69 -7.22 20.46
C TRP A 350 -14.76 -7.01 21.54
N ASP A 351 -15.89 -7.70 21.44
CA ASP A 351 -16.96 -7.71 22.42
C ASP A 351 -16.89 -8.96 23.33
N HIS A 352 -16.39 -10.07 22.80
CA HIS A 352 -16.32 -11.39 23.43
C HIS A 352 -14.94 -12.02 23.28
N PRO A 353 -13.90 -11.57 24.02
CA PRO A 353 -12.53 -12.06 23.85
C PRO A 353 -12.38 -13.57 24.07
N TYR A 354 -11.68 -14.25 23.15
CA TYR A 354 -11.41 -15.69 23.18
C TYR A 354 -10.19 -16.01 24.07
N ILE A 355 -10.31 -15.76 25.40
CA ILE A 355 -9.22 -15.93 26.36
C ILE A 355 -9.14 -17.38 26.87
N ARG A 356 -10.29 -18.05 27.01
CA ARG A 356 -10.40 -19.36 27.68
C ARG A 356 -10.50 -20.54 26.72
N SER A 357 -10.84 -20.31 25.48
CA SER A 357 -11.01 -21.33 24.44
C SER A 357 -10.76 -20.71 23.07
N GLU A 358 -10.26 -21.52 22.17
CA GLU A 358 -10.20 -21.15 20.75
C GLU A 358 -11.61 -21.00 20.16
N PRO A 359 -11.77 -20.17 19.10
CA PRO A 359 -13.04 -20.11 18.37
C PRO A 359 -13.31 -21.48 17.71
N PRO A 360 -14.57 -21.87 17.55
CA PRO A 360 -14.91 -23.15 16.91
C PRO A 360 -14.44 -23.24 15.46
N ILE A 361 -14.29 -22.10 14.81
CA ILE A 361 -13.78 -21.96 13.43
C ILE A 361 -12.84 -20.76 13.39
N TRP A 362 -11.65 -20.94 12.82
CA TRP A 362 -10.75 -19.83 12.56
C TRP A 362 -11.32 -18.87 11.52
N HIS A 363 -11.19 -17.59 11.81
CA HIS A 363 -11.75 -16.53 10.97
C HIS A 363 -11.00 -16.40 9.66
N HIS A 364 -9.71 -16.12 9.73
CA HIS A 364 -8.85 -15.95 8.55
C HIS A 364 -7.79 -17.06 8.45
N ASP A 365 -6.65 -16.94 9.05
CA ASP A 365 -5.41 -17.68 8.87
C ASP A 365 -5.50 -19.08 8.25
N LEU A 366 -4.54 -19.37 7.37
CA LEU A 366 -4.46 -20.66 6.64
C LEU A 366 -3.56 -21.68 7.32
N PHE A 367 -2.54 -21.20 8.04
CA PHE A 367 -1.54 -22.05 8.67
C PHE A 367 -1.42 -21.76 10.16
N HIS A 368 -1.13 -22.81 10.93
CA HIS A 368 -0.65 -22.69 12.31
C HIS A 368 0.75 -22.07 12.32
N ALA A 369 1.19 -21.57 13.49
CA ALA A 369 2.51 -20.98 13.67
C ALA A 369 3.68 -21.93 13.30
N ASP A 370 3.46 -23.25 13.36
CA ASP A 370 4.44 -24.26 12.96
C ASP A 370 4.43 -24.55 11.44
N GLY A 371 3.57 -23.88 10.67
CA GLY A 371 3.41 -24.05 9.23
C GLY A 371 2.48 -25.18 8.82
N THR A 372 1.84 -25.89 9.75
CA THR A 372 0.83 -26.90 9.41
C THR A 372 -0.48 -26.21 8.97
N PRO A 373 -1.16 -26.70 7.91
CA PRO A 373 -2.43 -26.14 7.48
C PRO A 373 -3.51 -26.24 8.56
N TYR A 374 -4.27 -25.16 8.78
CA TYR A 374 -5.49 -25.22 9.59
C TYR A 374 -6.53 -26.16 8.95
N ARG A 375 -6.70 -26.08 7.64
CA ARG A 375 -7.52 -27.02 6.86
C ARG A 375 -6.78 -27.43 5.61
N GLN A 376 -6.30 -28.68 5.57
CA GLN A 376 -5.58 -29.22 4.42
C GLN A 376 -6.37 -29.08 3.11
N ARG A 377 -7.69 -29.31 3.15
CA ARG A 377 -8.56 -29.18 1.98
C ARG A 377 -8.54 -27.80 1.33
N GLU A 378 -8.41 -26.72 2.10
CA GLU A 378 -8.31 -25.35 1.54
C GLU A 378 -7.01 -25.16 0.78
N ILE A 379 -5.91 -25.70 1.30
CA ILE A 379 -4.60 -25.65 0.63
C ILE A 379 -4.61 -26.52 -0.63
N ASP A 380 -5.24 -27.68 -0.59
CA ASP A 380 -5.35 -28.57 -1.77
C ASP A 380 -6.18 -27.89 -2.87
N LEU A 381 -7.27 -27.23 -2.53
CA LEU A 381 -8.10 -26.47 -3.47
C LEU A 381 -7.34 -25.26 -4.07
N LEU A 382 -6.59 -24.52 -3.25
CA LEU A 382 -5.72 -23.44 -3.75
C LEU A 382 -4.74 -23.98 -4.79
N ARG A 383 -4.06 -25.08 -4.51
CA ARG A 383 -3.12 -25.74 -5.43
C ARG A 383 -3.80 -26.21 -6.72
N GLU A 384 -4.98 -26.83 -6.59
CA GLU A 384 -5.76 -27.32 -7.73
C GLU A 384 -6.12 -26.16 -8.67
N LEU A 385 -6.75 -25.10 -8.14
CA LEU A 385 -7.23 -23.98 -8.93
C LEU A 385 -6.11 -23.12 -9.54
N THR A 386 -4.94 -23.08 -8.90
CA THR A 386 -3.76 -22.36 -9.42
C THR A 386 -2.87 -23.22 -10.33
N GLY A 387 -3.25 -24.48 -10.58
CA GLY A 387 -2.50 -25.38 -11.45
C GLY A 387 -1.21 -25.95 -10.82
N ARG A 388 -1.01 -25.82 -9.52
CA ARG A 388 0.14 -26.40 -8.80
C ARG A 388 -0.15 -27.76 -8.16
N GLY A 389 -1.37 -28.26 -8.29
CA GLY A 389 -1.78 -29.58 -7.78
C GLY A 389 -1.30 -30.79 -8.58
N ALA A 390 -0.65 -30.59 -9.71
CA ALA A 390 -0.27 -31.63 -10.68
C ALA A 390 1.25 -31.87 -10.81
N ARG A 391 2.05 -31.55 -9.78
CA ARG A 391 3.48 -31.88 -9.78
C ARG A 391 3.84 -32.91 -8.72
#